data_7f874a48ebfcb3b4d792ee47258d3c02
#
_entry.id   7f874a48ebfcb3b4d792ee47258d3c02
#
_cell.length_a   1.000
_cell.length_b   1.000
_cell.length_c   1.000
_cell.angle_alpha   90.00
_cell.angle_beta   90.00
_cell.angle_gamma   90.00
#
_symmetry.space_group_name_H-M   'P 1'
#
loop_
_entity.id
_entity.type
_entity.pdbx_description
1 polymer ?
#
loop_
_entity_poly.entity_id
_entity_poly.type
_entity_poly.pdbx_seq_one_letter_code
_entity_poly.pdbx_strand_id
1 'polypeptide(L)'
;RLEAMETLANAGIQVGASLMPVFPFVGDDEEHLEDTIRAIRDQGGSFVLGGALTMDGVQAGRTLQAAQRLDPALEPQWRELYAWEPGGKPTHGPPRAYNARLGLLVRELCARHGLLDRMPRYVAPGPLAINKRIAERLFLKTYDLELEEAQEYRRWAYRKAAWAVDECPENIATLYNTRGEAGLRELSGVGTSLAGQIAAWLRDERTREQ
;
A
#
# COMPACT_ATOMS: atom_id res chain seq x y z
N ARG A 1 -21.86 -1.02 -8.01
CA ARG A 1 -20.72 -0.53 -7.18
C ARG A 1 -20.14 0.74 -7.78
N LEU A 2 -19.89 0.81 -9.09
CA LEU A 2 -19.38 2.00 -9.76
C LEU A 2 -20.35 3.19 -9.63
N GLU A 3 -21.65 3.00 -9.82
CA GLU A 3 -22.68 4.03 -9.60
C GLU A 3 -22.67 4.60 -8.16
N ALA A 4 -22.43 3.74 -7.16
CA ALA A 4 -22.31 4.18 -5.77
C ALA A 4 -21.05 5.02 -5.57
N MET A 5 -19.95 4.66 -6.24
CA MET A 5 -18.68 5.44 -6.22
C MET A 5 -18.92 6.84 -6.81
N GLU A 6 -19.55 6.92 -7.98
CA GLU A 6 -19.92 8.18 -8.63
C GLU A 6 -20.78 9.06 -7.73
N THR A 7 -21.80 8.48 -7.10
CA THR A 7 -22.69 9.20 -6.18
C THR A 7 -21.92 9.82 -5.02
N LEU A 8 -21.01 9.06 -4.40
CA LEU A 8 -20.19 9.54 -3.29
C LEU A 8 -19.16 10.59 -3.74
N ALA A 9 -18.52 10.37 -4.88
CA ALA A 9 -17.57 11.33 -5.45
C ALA A 9 -18.25 12.68 -5.76
N ASN A 10 -19.44 12.64 -6.36
CA ASN A 10 -20.25 13.83 -6.65
C ASN A 10 -20.70 14.57 -5.38
N ALA A 11 -20.83 13.86 -4.26
CA ALA A 11 -21.09 14.46 -2.95
C ALA A 11 -19.82 15.04 -2.27
N GLY A 12 -18.67 15.05 -2.95
CA GLY A 12 -17.40 15.54 -2.42
C GLY A 12 -16.68 14.59 -1.46
N ILE A 13 -17.13 13.32 -1.41
CA ILE A 13 -16.50 12.29 -0.56
C ILE A 13 -15.36 11.65 -1.35
N GLN A 14 -14.17 11.58 -0.74
CA GLN A 14 -13.05 10.86 -1.34
C GLN A 14 -13.33 9.36 -1.35
N VAL A 15 -13.37 8.79 -2.54
CA VAL A 15 -13.67 7.37 -2.76
C VAL A 15 -12.55 6.68 -3.53
N GLY A 16 -12.45 5.39 -3.39
CA GLY A 16 -11.55 4.53 -4.14
C GLY A 16 -12.02 3.10 -4.15
N ALA A 17 -11.27 2.24 -4.81
CA ALA A 17 -11.62 0.83 -4.93
C ALA A 17 -10.61 -0.08 -4.25
N SER A 18 -11.11 -1.13 -3.61
CA SER A 18 -10.32 -2.27 -3.16
C SER A 18 -10.44 -3.37 -4.21
N LEU A 19 -9.38 -3.55 -5.01
CA LEU A 19 -9.19 -4.68 -5.91
C LEU A 19 -8.52 -5.84 -5.14
N MET A 20 -9.17 -6.29 -4.09
CA MET A 20 -8.74 -7.40 -3.25
C MET A 20 -9.90 -8.38 -3.08
N PRO A 21 -9.76 -9.59 -3.64
CA PRO A 21 -8.57 -10.12 -4.32
C PRO A 21 -8.53 -9.83 -5.81
N VAL A 22 -7.33 -9.65 -6.36
CA VAL A 22 -7.03 -9.89 -7.77
C VAL A 22 -6.80 -11.39 -7.94
N PHE A 23 -7.54 -12.01 -8.87
CA PHE A 23 -7.48 -13.45 -9.09
C PHE A 23 -6.34 -13.77 -10.07
N PRO A 24 -5.32 -14.57 -9.66
CA PRO A 24 -4.25 -14.98 -10.56
C PRO A 24 -4.78 -15.68 -11.81
N PHE A 25 -4.19 -15.38 -12.97
CA PHE A 25 -4.51 -15.96 -14.28
C PHE A 25 -5.94 -15.70 -14.79
N VAL A 26 -6.73 -14.86 -14.08
CA VAL A 26 -8.11 -14.51 -14.48
C VAL A 26 -8.29 -13.03 -14.73
N GLY A 27 -7.61 -12.19 -13.96
CA GLY A 27 -7.76 -10.75 -14.06
C GLY A 27 -6.54 -10.00 -13.53
N ASP A 28 -5.37 -10.65 -13.55
CA ASP A 28 -4.09 -10.10 -13.11
C ASP A 28 -3.18 -9.68 -14.28
N ASP A 29 -3.68 -9.73 -15.50
CA ASP A 29 -3.02 -9.17 -16.68
C ASP A 29 -3.23 -7.66 -16.80
N GLU A 30 -2.37 -7.02 -17.58
CA GLU A 30 -2.34 -5.56 -17.71
C GLU A 30 -3.65 -5.01 -18.28
N GLU A 31 -4.23 -5.64 -19.30
CA GLU A 31 -5.42 -5.17 -20.00
C GLU A 31 -6.64 -5.13 -19.05
N HIS A 32 -6.92 -6.23 -18.35
CA HIS A 32 -8.05 -6.30 -17.41
C HIS A 32 -7.88 -5.34 -16.23
N LEU A 33 -6.67 -5.22 -15.69
CA LEU A 33 -6.38 -4.30 -14.60
C LEU A 33 -6.53 -2.85 -15.06
N GLU A 34 -6.02 -2.50 -16.25
CA GLU A 34 -6.12 -1.16 -16.80
C GLU A 34 -7.57 -0.76 -17.06
N ASP A 35 -8.36 -1.64 -17.66
CA ASP A 35 -9.80 -1.40 -17.89
C ASP A 35 -10.55 -1.15 -16.58
N THR A 36 -10.24 -1.95 -15.54
CA THR A 36 -10.84 -1.78 -14.22
C THR A 36 -10.42 -0.47 -13.57
N ILE A 37 -9.15 -0.12 -13.62
CA ILE A 37 -8.60 1.12 -13.03
C ILE A 37 -9.16 2.34 -13.76
N ARG A 38 -9.27 2.28 -15.09
CA ARG A 38 -9.91 3.32 -15.91
C ARG A 38 -11.36 3.52 -15.53
N ALA A 39 -12.14 2.43 -15.38
CA ALA A 39 -13.52 2.51 -14.94
C ALA A 39 -13.67 3.13 -13.54
N ILE A 40 -12.76 2.84 -12.62
CA ILE A 40 -12.72 3.46 -11.28
C ILE A 40 -12.49 4.97 -11.40
N ARG A 41 -11.49 5.40 -12.20
CA ARG A 41 -11.20 6.82 -12.45
C ARG A 41 -12.43 7.54 -13.03
N ASP A 42 -13.05 6.94 -14.05
CA ASP A 42 -14.17 7.55 -14.78
C ASP A 42 -15.40 7.77 -13.89
N GLN A 43 -15.51 7.03 -12.79
CA GLN A 43 -16.54 7.17 -11.76
C GLN A 43 -16.08 7.99 -10.54
N GLY A 44 -15.02 8.78 -10.69
CA GLY A 44 -14.55 9.69 -9.64
C GLY A 44 -13.73 9.04 -8.53
N GLY A 45 -13.29 7.79 -8.70
CA GLY A 45 -12.34 7.16 -7.78
C GLY A 45 -11.00 7.89 -7.78
N SER A 46 -10.37 8.00 -6.61
CA SER A 46 -9.10 8.72 -6.42
C SER A 46 -7.94 7.79 -6.07
N PHE A 47 -8.23 6.55 -5.69
CA PHE A 47 -7.20 5.55 -5.35
C PHE A 47 -7.68 4.12 -5.59
N VAL A 48 -6.72 3.20 -5.72
CA VAL A 48 -6.94 1.76 -5.85
C VAL A 48 -6.03 1.01 -4.89
N LEU A 49 -6.60 0.08 -4.13
CA LEU A 49 -5.86 -0.86 -3.30
C LEU A 49 -5.83 -2.21 -4.03
N GLY A 50 -4.69 -2.60 -4.57
CA GLY A 50 -4.50 -3.90 -5.23
C GLY A 50 -3.93 -4.94 -4.28
N GLY A 51 -4.43 -6.17 -4.34
CA GLY A 51 -3.88 -7.27 -3.57
C GLY A 51 -4.27 -8.63 -4.14
N ALA A 52 -3.32 -9.56 -4.16
CA ALA A 52 -3.55 -10.90 -4.68
C ALA A 52 -4.50 -11.71 -3.79
N LEU A 53 -5.10 -12.74 -4.39
CA LEU A 53 -5.93 -13.70 -3.69
C LEU A 53 -5.12 -14.39 -2.57
N THR A 54 -5.70 -14.48 -1.37
CA THR A 54 -5.20 -15.31 -0.29
C THR A 54 -6.01 -16.59 -0.18
N MET A 55 -5.32 -17.71 0.10
CA MET A 55 -5.93 -19.03 0.22
C MET A 55 -5.83 -19.49 1.67
N ASP A 56 -6.97 -19.67 2.34
CA ASP A 56 -6.96 -20.11 3.74
C ASP A 56 -8.12 -21.03 4.09
N GLY A 57 -7.87 -21.96 5.00
CA GLY A 57 -8.86 -22.83 5.60
C GLY A 57 -9.81 -23.49 4.59
N VAL A 58 -11.09 -23.53 4.95
CA VAL A 58 -12.16 -24.12 4.12
C VAL A 58 -12.42 -23.32 2.83
N GLN A 59 -12.10 -22.03 2.82
CA GLN A 59 -12.31 -21.18 1.65
C GLN A 59 -11.42 -21.59 0.47
N ALA A 60 -10.18 -22.02 0.73
CA ALA A 60 -9.25 -22.43 -0.31
C ALA A 60 -9.85 -23.52 -1.22
N GLY A 61 -10.42 -24.58 -0.62
CA GLY A 61 -11.06 -25.66 -1.38
C GLY A 61 -12.26 -25.19 -2.21
N ARG A 62 -13.11 -24.32 -1.64
CA ARG A 62 -14.26 -23.75 -2.35
C ARG A 62 -13.83 -22.83 -3.50
N THR A 63 -12.80 -22.04 -3.29
CA THR A 63 -12.25 -21.15 -4.31
C THR A 63 -11.66 -21.96 -5.46
N LEU A 64 -10.91 -23.02 -5.16
CA LEU A 64 -10.38 -23.93 -6.18
C LEU A 64 -11.48 -24.61 -7.00
N GLN A 65 -12.55 -25.11 -6.33
CA GLN A 65 -13.70 -25.69 -7.03
C GLN A 65 -14.43 -24.68 -7.93
N ALA A 66 -14.51 -23.40 -7.50
CA ALA A 66 -15.07 -22.34 -8.33
C ALA A 66 -14.19 -22.06 -9.54
N ALA A 67 -12.87 -22.00 -9.36
CA ALA A 67 -11.91 -21.83 -10.43
C ALA A 67 -12.01 -22.96 -11.47
N GLN A 68 -12.06 -24.23 -11.03
CA GLN A 68 -12.25 -25.39 -11.92
C GLN A 68 -13.53 -25.32 -12.78
N ARG A 69 -14.60 -24.75 -12.22
CA ARG A 69 -15.85 -24.57 -12.98
C ARG A 69 -15.75 -23.45 -14.00
N LEU A 70 -14.95 -22.43 -13.72
CA LEU A 70 -14.69 -21.32 -14.63
C LEU A 70 -13.80 -21.76 -15.79
N ASP A 71 -12.66 -22.35 -15.45
CA ASP A 71 -11.70 -22.94 -16.37
C ASP A 71 -10.91 -24.07 -15.67
N PRO A 72 -11.02 -25.33 -16.13
CA PRO A 72 -10.27 -26.44 -15.56
C PRO A 72 -8.75 -26.26 -15.55
N ALA A 73 -8.21 -25.42 -16.45
CA ALA A 73 -6.78 -25.12 -16.50
C ALA A 73 -6.28 -24.29 -15.32
N LEU A 74 -7.15 -23.61 -14.58
CA LEU A 74 -6.79 -22.79 -13.41
C LEU A 74 -6.34 -23.64 -12.23
N GLU A 75 -6.90 -24.84 -12.02
CA GLU A 75 -6.53 -25.67 -10.87
C GLU A 75 -5.04 -25.98 -10.81
N PRO A 76 -4.40 -26.58 -11.84
CA PRO A 76 -2.98 -26.88 -11.80
C PRO A 76 -2.13 -25.61 -11.62
N GLN A 77 -2.48 -24.50 -12.27
CA GLN A 77 -1.78 -23.23 -12.16
C GLN A 77 -1.83 -22.66 -10.73
N TRP A 78 -3.00 -22.71 -10.09
CA TRP A 78 -3.16 -22.24 -8.71
C TRP A 78 -2.49 -23.17 -7.72
N ARG A 79 -2.53 -24.49 -7.93
CA ARG A 79 -1.79 -25.43 -7.08
C ARG A 79 -0.28 -25.15 -7.10
N GLU A 80 0.26 -24.90 -8.30
CA GLU A 80 1.67 -24.51 -8.45
C GLU A 80 1.97 -23.18 -7.76
N LEU A 81 1.19 -22.13 -8.06
CA LEU A 81 1.40 -20.78 -7.50
C LEU A 81 1.36 -20.76 -5.97
N TYR A 82 0.45 -21.52 -5.36
CA TYR A 82 0.25 -21.58 -3.90
C TYR A 82 0.96 -22.78 -3.23
N ALA A 83 1.88 -23.44 -3.93
CA ALA A 83 2.59 -24.62 -3.45
C ALA A 83 1.65 -25.65 -2.80
N TRP A 84 0.51 -25.92 -3.44
CA TRP A 84 -0.57 -26.73 -2.89
C TRP A 84 -0.49 -28.18 -3.37
N GLU A 85 0.24 -28.98 -2.64
CA GLU A 85 0.38 -30.43 -2.89
C GLU A 85 -0.95 -31.18 -2.66
N PRO A 86 -1.17 -32.30 -3.37
CA PRO A 86 -2.34 -33.17 -3.16
C PRO A 86 -2.44 -33.64 -1.69
N GLY A 87 -3.61 -33.42 -1.07
CA GLY A 87 -3.83 -33.74 0.34
C GLY A 87 -3.23 -32.76 1.34
N GLY A 88 -2.46 -31.77 0.88
CA GLY A 88 -1.88 -30.72 1.69
C GLY A 88 -2.76 -29.47 1.81
N LYS A 89 -2.14 -28.39 2.25
CA LYS A 89 -2.76 -27.07 2.35
C LYS A 89 -2.00 -26.08 1.44
N PRO A 90 -2.67 -25.09 0.84
CA PRO A 90 -1.98 -24.04 0.11
C PRO A 90 -1.18 -23.16 1.08
N THR A 91 -0.20 -22.43 0.54
CA THR A 91 0.36 -21.26 1.21
C THR A 91 -0.73 -20.19 1.35
N HIS A 92 -0.66 -19.39 2.41
CA HIS A 92 -1.65 -18.34 2.66
C HIS A 92 -1.77 -17.35 1.47
N GLY A 93 -0.66 -16.96 0.87
CA GLY A 93 -0.61 -16.08 -0.30
C GLY A 93 0.35 -16.58 -1.37
N PRO A 94 0.33 -15.99 -2.55
CA PRO A 94 1.27 -16.32 -3.62
C PRO A 94 2.68 -15.87 -3.25
N PRO A 95 3.72 -16.30 -3.98
CA PRO A 95 5.11 -15.91 -3.75
C PRO A 95 5.29 -14.39 -3.70
N ARG A 96 6.30 -13.93 -2.93
CA ARG A 96 6.61 -12.49 -2.79
C ARG A 96 6.87 -11.82 -4.14
N ALA A 97 7.58 -12.50 -5.04
CA ALA A 97 7.84 -11.98 -6.39
C ALA A 97 6.55 -11.72 -7.18
N TYR A 98 5.55 -12.61 -7.05
CA TYR A 98 4.24 -12.40 -7.67
C TYR A 98 3.55 -11.15 -7.09
N ASN A 99 3.52 -11.02 -5.75
CA ASN A 99 2.91 -9.88 -5.08
C ASN A 99 3.62 -8.56 -5.45
N ALA A 100 4.95 -8.55 -5.51
CA ALA A 100 5.72 -7.39 -5.91
C ALA A 100 5.42 -6.98 -7.36
N ARG A 101 5.40 -7.94 -8.30
CA ARG A 101 5.03 -7.71 -9.70
C ARG A 101 3.62 -7.12 -9.84
N LEU A 102 2.64 -7.73 -9.16
CA LEU A 102 1.26 -7.23 -9.18
C LEU A 102 1.17 -5.81 -8.59
N GLY A 103 1.83 -5.56 -7.47
CA GLY A 103 1.85 -4.25 -6.83
C GLY A 103 2.49 -3.17 -7.71
N LEU A 104 3.59 -3.49 -8.40
CA LEU A 104 4.24 -2.57 -9.36
C LEU A 104 3.34 -2.29 -10.55
N LEU A 105 2.68 -3.31 -11.11
CA LEU A 105 1.76 -3.13 -12.23
C LEU A 105 0.57 -2.25 -11.84
N VAL A 106 -0.06 -2.51 -10.68
CA VAL A 106 -1.17 -1.66 -10.18
C VAL A 106 -0.69 -0.22 -9.97
N ARG A 107 0.50 -0.02 -9.39
CA ARG A 107 1.10 1.32 -9.21
C ARG A 107 1.30 2.06 -10.53
N GLU A 108 1.86 1.37 -11.53
CA GLU A 108 2.09 1.95 -12.85
C GLU A 108 0.79 2.36 -13.54
N LEU A 109 -0.20 1.46 -13.53
CA LEU A 109 -1.52 1.73 -14.10
C LEU A 109 -2.24 2.86 -13.36
N CYS A 110 -2.20 2.89 -12.04
CA CYS A 110 -2.75 4.00 -11.26
C CYS A 110 -2.09 5.32 -11.64
N ALA A 111 -0.76 5.37 -11.73
CA ALA A 111 -0.02 6.57 -12.12
C ALA A 111 -0.39 7.03 -13.56
N ARG A 112 -0.52 6.09 -14.51
CA ARG A 112 -0.94 6.34 -15.89
C ARG A 112 -2.31 7.03 -15.97
N HIS A 113 -3.22 6.67 -15.05
CA HIS A 113 -4.58 7.20 -14.98
C HIS A 113 -4.78 8.30 -13.93
N GLY A 114 -3.72 8.79 -13.28
CA GLY A 114 -3.79 9.86 -12.29
C GLY A 114 -4.43 9.47 -10.96
N LEU A 115 -4.43 8.17 -10.63
CA LEU A 115 -4.89 7.62 -9.36
C LEU A 115 -3.73 7.35 -8.42
N LEU A 116 -4.04 7.24 -7.12
CA LEU A 116 -3.09 6.73 -6.13
C LEU A 116 -3.21 5.19 -6.02
N ASP A 117 -2.09 4.52 -5.80
CA ASP A 117 -2.02 3.07 -5.56
C ASP A 117 -2.33 2.67 -4.10
N ARG A 118 -2.87 3.61 -3.34
CA ARG A 118 -3.24 3.46 -1.93
C ARG A 118 -4.22 4.54 -1.49
N MET A 119 -4.94 4.27 -0.42
CA MET A 119 -5.79 5.26 0.22
C MET A 119 -4.94 6.39 0.83
N PRO A 120 -5.13 7.66 0.44
CA PRO A 120 -4.43 8.76 1.06
C PRO A 120 -4.87 8.90 2.53
N ARG A 121 -3.90 9.18 3.38
CA ARG A 121 -4.17 9.38 4.79
C ARG A 121 -4.80 10.75 5.04
N TYR A 122 -5.92 10.78 5.74
CA TYR A 122 -6.44 12.04 6.25
C TYR A 122 -5.58 12.54 7.41
N VAL A 123 -5.11 13.77 7.30
CA VAL A 123 -4.35 14.45 8.34
C VAL A 123 -5.21 15.59 8.87
N ALA A 124 -5.76 15.43 10.07
CA ALA A 124 -6.51 16.49 10.73
C ALA A 124 -5.62 17.72 10.98
N PRO A 125 -6.13 18.95 10.75
CA PRO A 125 -5.40 20.15 11.09
C PRO A 125 -5.14 20.21 12.60
N GLY A 126 -3.95 20.70 12.98
CA GLY A 126 -3.57 20.80 14.38
C GLY A 126 -2.06 20.81 14.61
N PRO A 127 -1.61 21.00 15.86
CA PRO A 127 -0.20 21.18 16.19
C PRO A 127 0.67 19.96 15.86
N LEU A 128 0.09 18.76 15.78
CA LEU A 128 0.79 17.52 15.43
C LEU A 128 0.56 17.09 13.99
N ALA A 129 -0.08 17.90 13.13
CA ALA A 129 -0.31 17.56 11.73
C ALA A 129 1.01 17.27 10.99
N ILE A 130 2.08 17.97 11.30
CA ILE A 130 3.41 17.74 10.71
C ILE A 130 3.95 16.35 11.04
N ASN A 131 3.74 15.86 12.27
CA ASN A 131 4.14 14.50 12.65
C ASN A 131 3.45 13.47 11.75
N LYS A 132 2.14 13.64 11.51
CA LYS A 132 1.34 12.74 10.68
C LYS A 132 1.80 12.76 9.23
N ARG A 133 2.13 13.95 8.67
CA ARG A 133 2.67 14.06 7.29
C ARG A 133 4.03 13.39 7.14
N ILE A 134 4.94 13.60 8.12
CA ILE A 134 6.26 12.97 8.07
C ILE A 134 6.17 11.45 8.31
N ALA A 135 5.32 11.00 9.23
CA ALA A 135 5.06 9.57 9.43
C ALA A 135 4.52 8.92 8.15
N GLU A 136 3.61 9.59 7.45
CA GLU A 136 3.11 9.14 6.14
C GLU A 136 4.25 8.92 5.15
N ARG A 137 5.18 9.88 4.99
CA ARG A 137 6.34 9.73 4.11
C ARG A 137 7.21 8.51 4.48
N LEU A 138 7.36 8.21 5.78
CA LEU A 138 8.08 7.03 6.25
C LEU A 138 7.33 5.73 5.93
N PHE A 139 6.00 5.69 6.09
CA PHE A 139 5.17 4.55 5.69
C PHE A 139 5.22 4.33 4.18
N LEU A 140 5.16 5.41 3.38
CA LEU A 140 5.28 5.35 1.94
C LEU A 140 6.62 4.73 1.52
N LYS A 141 7.72 5.16 2.18
CA LYS A 141 9.04 4.57 1.91
C LYS A 141 9.12 3.10 2.33
N THR A 142 8.42 2.68 3.38
CA THR A 142 8.29 1.26 3.73
C THR A 142 7.62 0.49 2.59
N TYR A 143 6.53 1.01 2.04
CA TYR A 143 5.81 0.41 0.93
C TYR A 143 6.67 0.31 -0.34
N ASP A 144 7.42 1.38 -0.70
CA ASP A 144 8.37 1.32 -1.81
C ASP A 144 9.40 0.19 -1.63
N LEU A 145 9.96 0.10 -0.42
CA LEU A 145 10.94 -0.95 -0.08
C LEU A 145 10.34 -2.37 -0.09
N GLU A 146 9.04 -2.50 0.15
CA GLU A 146 8.32 -3.78 0.00
C GLU A 146 8.18 -4.17 -1.47
N LEU A 147 7.85 -3.24 -2.34
CA LEU A 147 7.77 -3.47 -3.79
C LEU A 147 9.14 -3.72 -4.43
N GLU A 148 10.19 -3.06 -3.92
CA GLU A 148 11.58 -3.28 -4.33
C GLU A 148 12.16 -4.60 -3.77
N GLU A 149 11.40 -5.38 -3.02
CA GLU A 149 11.85 -6.59 -2.30
C GLU A 149 13.08 -6.35 -1.42
N ALA A 150 13.23 -5.14 -0.90
CA ALA A 150 14.36 -4.74 -0.09
C ALA A 150 14.50 -5.60 1.17
N GLN A 151 15.71 -5.64 1.73
CA GLN A 151 16.02 -6.41 2.94
C GLN A 151 15.09 -6.07 4.10
N GLU A 152 14.63 -7.07 4.83
CA GLU A 152 13.60 -6.94 5.85
C GLU A 152 13.95 -5.93 6.95
N TYR A 153 15.22 -5.89 7.38
CA TYR A 153 15.65 -4.94 8.41
C TYR A 153 15.46 -3.47 7.97
N ARG A 154 15.66 -3.16 6.67
CA ARG A 154 15.46 -1.82 6.12
C ARG A 154 13.99 -1.41 6.19
N ARG A 155 13.10 -2.29 5.77
CA ARG A 155 11.64 -2.07 5.83
C ARG A 155 11.18 -1.83 7.26
N TRP A 156 11.66 -2.66 8.20
CA TRP A 156 11.35 -2.51 9.63
C TRP A 156 11.91 -1.23 10.25
N ALA A 157 13.08 -0.76 9.83
CA ALA A 157 13.64 0.50 10.31
C ALA A 157 12.72 1.69 9.99
N TYR A 158 12.26 1.79 8.72
CA TYR A 158 11.32 2.83 8.30
C TYR A 158 9.97 2.72 9.03
N ARG A 159 9.44 1.50 9.16
CA ARG A 159 8.16 1.26 9.83
C ARG A 159 8.20 1.65 11.31
N LYS A 160 9.25 1.29 12.03
CA LYS A 160 9.42 1.69 13.44
C LYS A 160 9.56 3.20 13.60
N ALA A 161 10.35 3.83 12.75
CA ALA A 161 10.48 5.29 12.73
C ALA A 161 9.16 5.97 12.41
N ALA A 162 8.36 5.43 11.48
CA ALA A 162 7.03 5.94 11.15
C ALA A 162 6.11 5.94 12.37
N TRP A 163 6.03 4.83 13.09
CA TRP A 163 5.24 4.76 14.34
C TRP A 163 5.74 5.73 15.40
N ALA A 164 7.06 5.79 15.62
CA ALA A 164 7.62 6.68 16.63
C ALA A 164 7.35 8.17 16.35
N VAL A 165 7.40 8.55 15.07
CA VAL A 165 7.06 9.92 14.63
C VAL A 165 5.55 10.17 14.74
N ASP A 166 4.72 9.19 14.32
CA ASP A 166 3.27 9.29 14.35
C ASP A 166 2.71 9.45 15.77
N GLU A 167 3.26 8.73 16.72
CA GLU A 167 2.83 8.69 18.11
C GLU A 167 3.53 9.74 19.00
N CYS A 168 4.50 10.46 18.44
CA CYS A 168 5.25 11.47 19.21
C CYS A 168 4.30 12.55 19.75
N PRO A 169 4.27 12.77 21.06
CA PRO A 169 3.41 13.79 21.68
C PRO A 169 3.90 15.21 21.44
N GLU A 170 5.17 15.39 21.07
CA GLU A 170 5.77 16.67 20.72
C GLU A 170 5.70 16.90 19.21
N ASN A 171 5.56 18.16 18.81
CA ASN A 171 5.70 18.53 17.40
C ASN A 171 7.16 18.32 16.95
N ILE A 172 7.41 17.39 16.04
CA ILE A 172 8.76 17.03 15.59
C ILE A 172 9.49 18.17 14.88
N ALA A 173 8.76 19.12 14.27
CA ALA A 173 9.39 20.31 13.69
C ALA A 173 9.92 21.23 14.80
N THR A 174 9.19 21.38 15.91
CA THR A 174 9.66 22.09 17.10
C THR A 174 10.86 21.38 17.71
N LEU A 175 10.78 20.06 17.86
CA LEU A 175 11.87 19.21 18.36
C LEU A 175 13.16 19.40 17.52
N TYR A 176 13.02 19.36 16.19
CA TYR A 176 14.12 19.59 15.25
C TYR A 176 14.67 21.02 15.36
N ASN A 177 13.83 22.02 15.45
CA ASN A 177 14.27 23.43 15.53
C ASN A 177 15.04 23.73 16.83
N THR A 178 14.70 23.06 17.94
CA THR A 178 15.33 23.28 19.25
C THR A 178 16.57 22.43 19.49
N ARG A 179 16.58 21.18 19.01
CA ARG A 179 17.64 20.19 19.31
C ARG A 179 18.30 19.61 18.06
N GLY A 180 17.92 20.08 16.86
CA GLY A 180 18.45 19.59 15.60
C GLY A 180 18.17 18.11 15.36
N GLU A 181 19.01 17.46 14.57
CA GLU A 181 18.92 16.01 14.33
C GLU A 181 19.14 15.17 15.59
N ALA A 182 19.82 15.72 16.60
CA ALA A 182 20.01 15.04 17.88
C ALA A 182 18.66 14.79 18.57
N GLY A 183 17.75 15.76 18.57
CA GLY A 183 16.40 15.59 19.09
C GLY A 183 15.60 14.52 18.33
N LEU A 184 15.73 14.48 17.01
CA LEU A 184 15.05 13.44 16.21
C LEU A 184 15.57 12.02 16.52
N ARG A 185 16.83 11.88 16.87
CA ARG A 185 17.43 10.58 17.25
C ARG A 185 16.97 10.06 18.62
N GLU A 186 16.34 10.90 19.43
CA GLU A 186 15.71 10.44 20.67
C GLU A 186 14.43 9.62 20.43
N LEU A 187 13.84 9.76 19.23
CA LEU A 187 12.68 8.95 18.83
C LEU A 187 13.08 7.49 18.60
N SER A 188 12.27 6.57 19.12
CA SER A 188 12.54 5.14 19.01
C SER A 188 12.67 4.70 17.54
N GLY A 189 13.76 3.99 17.23
CA GLY A 189 14.02 3.49 15.86
C GLY A 189 14.55 4.55 14.88
N VAL A 190 14.77 5.78 15.31
CA VAL A 190 15.34 6.85 14.48
C VAL A 190 16.86 6.96 14.68
N GLY A 191 17.62 6.32 13.81
CA GLY A 191 19.09 6.46 13.75
C GLY A 191 19.53 7.68 12.94
N THR A 192 20.84 7.89 12.84
CA THR A 192 21.43 9.07 12.16
C THR A 192 20.92 9.26 10.73
N SER A 193 20.85 8.19 9.92
CA SER A 193 20.38 8.27 8.53
C SER A 193 18.91 8.71 8.43
N LEU A 194 18.04 8.14 9.28
CA LEU A 194 16.60 8.50 9.30
C LEU A 194 16.39 9.91 9.86
N ALA A 195 17.16 10.31 10.87
CA ALA A 195 17.09 11.68 11.39
C ALA A 195 17.43 12.72 10.32
N GLY A 196 18.50 12.50 9.54
CA GLY A 196 18.86 13.36 8.41
C GLY A 196 17.77 13.41 7.33
N GLN A 197 17.15 12.29 7.03
CA GLN A 197 16.04 12.23 6.05
C GLN A 197 14.80 12.96 6.56
N ILE A 198 14.40 12.75 7.81
CA ILE A 198 13.28 13.46 8.45
C ILE A 198 13.56 14.97 8.44
N ALA A 199 14.78 15.39 8.81
CA ALA A 199 15.19 16.78 8.79
C ALA A 199 15.07 17.42 7.39
N ALA A 200 15.44 16.68 6.34
CA ALA A 200 15.27 17.12 4.95
C ALA A 200 13.78 17.33 4.62
N TRP A 201 12.94 16.38 4.97
CA TRP A 201 11.50 16.48 4.73
C TRP A 201 10.81 17.60 5.53
N LEU A 202 11.26 17.85 6.75
CA LEU A 202 10.77 18.99 7.54
C LEU A 202 11.11 20.34 6.90
N ARG A 203 12.28 20.44 6.24
CA ARG A 203 12.64 21.63 5.46
C ARG A 203 11.74 21.81 4.24
N ASP A 204 11.46 20.72 3.49
CA ASP A 204 10.55 20.75 2.34
C ASP A 204 9.13 21.19 2.72
N GLU A 205 8.59 20.66 3.84
CA GLU A 205 7.24 21.04 4.31
C GLU A 205 7.14 22.54 4.62
N ARG A 206 8.18 23.09 5.23
CA ARG A 206 8.25 24.54 5.50
C ARG A 206 8.23 25.40 4.23
N THR A 207 8.87 24.93 3.17
CA THR A 207 8.89 25.65 1.87
C THR A 207 7.54 25.59 1.17
N ARG A 208 6.72 24.57 1.43
CA ARG A 208 5.38 24.43 0.83
C ARG A 208 4.31 25.26 1.56
N GLU A 209 4.54 25.62 2.82
CA GLU A 209 3.61 26.43 3.63
C GLU A 209 3.86 27.94 3.50
N GLN A 210 4.91 28.37 2.78
CA GLN A 210 5.24 29.75 2.42
C GLN A 210 4.73 30.11 1.01
#